data_8174b41496b0863afa7526a393331f9d
#
_entry.id   8174b41496b0863afa7526a393331f9d
#
_cell.length_a   1.000
_cell.length_b   1.000
_cell.length_c   1.000
_cell.angle_alpha   90.00
_cell.angle_beta   90.00
_cell.angle_gamma   90.00
#
_symmetry.space_group_name_H-M   'P 1'
#
loop_
_entity.id
_entity.type
_entity.pdbx_description
1 polymer ?
#
loop_
_entity_poly.entity_id
_entity_poly.type
_entity_poly.pdbx_seq_one_letter_code
_entity_poly.pdbx_strand_id
1 'polypeptide(L)'
;ISLGLVGSEMCIRDRYMGLMGHPIADAYQTMLTDRVEVLRGPASVLYGSNAMGGVINIVTRKMQEDGVKTHAQIGYGSYNTLQTEVSNRIRKGSFSSVVTGSYNRTDGHRDNMEFEQYGGYAKLGYDFNDSWKLWGDVNITQFKASNPGEAGNPYIDNDSRITRGMTSLALENHYEKSSGALSFFYNWGRHKINDGYHPGGTCRELRNIELCHIGTG
;
A
#
# COMPACT_ATOMS: atom_id res chain seq x y z
N ILE A 1 -15.07 -2.73 5.77
CA ILE A 1 -13.93 -3.58 6.17
C ILE A 1 -12.69 -2.72 6.08
N SER A 2 -12.09 -2.54 7.20
CA SER A 2 -10.85 -1.82 7.28
C SER A 2 -9.72 -2.72 6.80
N LEU A 3 -9.02 -2.32 5.76
CA LEU A 3 -7.64 -2.66 5.63
C LEU A 3 -6.94 -1.89 6.75
N GLY A 4 -6.78 -2.55 7.88
CA GLY A 4 -6.00 -2.00 8.97
C GLY A 4 -4.56 -1.99 8.53
N LEU A 5 -4.16 -0.93 7.86
CA LEU A 5 -2.78 -0.59 7.70
C LEU A 5 -2.38 0.08 9.00
N VAL A 6 -1.68 -0.63 9.82
CA VAL A 6 -0.97 -0.08 10.96
C VAL A 6 0.14 0.81 10.41
N GLY A 7 -0.26 2.00 9.94
CA GLY A 7 0.63 2.89 9.20
C GLY A 7 1.83 3.35 10.02
N SER A 8 1.67 3.45 11.33
CA SER A 8 2.78 3.75 12.22
C SER A 8 3.83 2.64 12.26
N GLU A 9 3.42 1.39 12.10
CA GLU A 9 4.35 0.29 12.09
C GLU A 9 5.19 0.21 10.86
N MET A 10 4.56 0.37 9.74
CA MET A 10 5.33 0.33 8.50
C MET A 10 6.27 1.53 8.42
N CYS A 11 5.83 2.71 8.85
CA CYS A 11 6.72 3.86 8.98
C CYS A 11 7.80 3.65 10.04
N ILE A 12 7.50 3.04 11.18
CA ILE A 12 8.49 2.77 12.23
C ILE A 12 9.45 1.67 11.80
N ARG A 13 8.98 0.60 11.20
CA ARG A 13 9.85 -0.45 10.68
C ARG A 13 10.74 0.05 9.56
N ASP A 14 10.21 0.86 8.72
CA ASP A 14 10.98 1.41 7.63
C ASP A 14 11.94 2.50 8.09
N ARG A 15 11.60 3.26 9.10
CA ARG A 15 12.54 4.10 9.83
C ARG A 15 13.58 3.29 10.57
N TYR A 16 13.19 2.14 11.12
CA TYR A 16 14.09 1.28 11.85
C TYR A 16 15.00 0.47 10.92
N MET A 17 14.48 0.10 9.76
CA MET A 17 15.27 -0.57 8.73
C MET A 17 16.13 0.38 7.90
N GLY A 18 15.86 1.64 7.96
CA GLY A 18 16.68 2.67 7.40
C GLY A 18 17.01 3.69 8.47
N LEU A 19 18.20 3.66 8.98
CA LEU A 19 18.88 4.89 9.35
C LEU A 19 18.68 5.99 8.27
N MET A 20 17.98 5.68 7.19
CA MET A 20 17.85 6.44 5.97
C MET A 20 16.43 6.90 5.65
N GLY A 21 15.46 6.71 6.54
CA GLY A 21 14.17 7.39 6.47
C GLY A 21 13.47 7.42 5.12
N HIS A 22 13.52 6.33 4.33
CA HIS A 22 12.75 6.28 3.10
C HIS A 22 11.27 6.15 3.42
N PRO A 23 10.44 7.15 3.09
CA PRO A 23 9.01 7.08 3.32
C PRO A 23 8.41 5.99 2.43
N ILE A 24 7.62 5.10 3.02
CA ILE A 24 6.92 4.02 2.30
C ILE A 24 5.48 4.41 2.01
N ALA A 25 5.11 5.64 2.31
CA ALA A 25 3.78 6.16 2.00
C ALA A 25 3.40 5.96 0.53
N ASP A 26 4.37 5.98 -0.38
CA ASP A 26 4.19 5.76 -1.82
C ASP A 26 3.75 4.33 -2.18
N ALA A 27 3.90 3.37 -1.27
CA ALA A 27 3.43 2.00 -1.46
C ALA A 27 1.91 1.86 -1.26
N TYR A 28 1.25 2.86 -0.68
CA TYR A 28 -0.18 2.82 -0.42
C TYR A 28 -0.97 3.49 -1.53
N GLN A 29 -1.87 2.70 -2.13
CA GLN A 29 -2.78 3.22 -3.13
C GLN A 29 -4.05 3.73 -2.45
N THR A 30 -4.32 5.02 -2.63
CA THR A 30 -5.49 5.67 -2.05
C THR A 30 -6.70 5.72 -3.00
N MET A 31 -6.56 5.24 -4.21
CA MET A 31 -7.53 5.47 -5.29
C MET A 31 -8.84 4.69 -5.13
N LEU A 32 -8.81 3.53 -4.46
CA LEU A 32 -10.02 2.79 -4.04
C LEU A 32 -10.58 3.26 -2.70
N THR A 33 -9.97 4.25 -2.12
CA THR A 33 -10.31 4.70 -0.79
C THR A 33 -11.67 5.40 -0.79
N ASP A 34 -12.55 4.96 0.08
CA ASP A 34 -13.77 5.68 0.44
C ASP A 34 -13.43 6.78 1.45
N ARG A 35 -12.70 6.39 2.49
CA ARG A 35 -12.21 7.30 3.52
C ARG A 35 -10.93 6.78 4.16
N VAL A 36 -10.16 7.69 4.73
CA VAL A 36 -9.00 7.40 5.57
C VAL A 36 -9.33 7.79 7.00
N GLU A 37 -9.20 6.85 7.90
CA GLU A 37 -9.40 7.07 9.35
C GLU A 37 -8.03 7.08 10.02
N VAL A 38 -7.75 8.13 10.78
CA VAL A 38 -6.50 8.27 11.51
C VAL A 38 -6.79 8.22 13.00
N LEU A 39 -6.38 7.14 13.65
CA LEU A 39 -6.40 7.02 15.09
C LEU A 39 -5.04 7.48 15.64
N ARG A 40 -5.05 8.50 16.45
CA ARG A 40 -3.85 9.03 17.12
C ARG A 40 -3.76 8.47 18.54
N GLY A 41 -2.59 7.97 18.89
CA GLY A 41 -2.33 7.39 20.20
C GLY A 41 -2.25 5.85 20.18
N PRO A 42 -2.03 5.23 21.33
CA PRO A 42 -1.82 3.79 21.43
C PRO A 42 -3.11 3.03 21.10
N ALA A 43 -3.05 2.23 20.06
CA ALA A 43 -4.15 1.39 19.59
C ALA A 43 -3.74 -0.11 19.53
N SER A 44 -2.69 -0.47 20.24
CA SER A 44 -2.09 -1.80 20.23
C SER A 44 -3.03 -2.92 20.69
N VAL A 45 -4.02 -2.61 21.51
CA VAL A 45 -5.02 -3.59 21.97
C VAL A 45 -5.91 -4.09 20.82
N LEU A 46 -6.17 -3.23 19.83
CA LEU A 46 -7.06 -3.57 18.70
C LEU A 46 -6.28 -3.93 17.42
N TYR A 47 -5.06 -3.39 17.26
CA TYR A 47 -4.32 -3.46 16.00
C TYR A 47 -2.92 -4.07 16.12
N GLY A 48 -2.61 -4.66 17.28
CA GLY A 48 -1.33 -5.34 17.52
C GLY A 48 -0.25 -4.48 18.18
N SER A 49 0.79 -5.13 18.65
CA SER A 49 1.83 -4.57 19.53
C SER A 49 2.58 -3.35 18.96
N ASN A 50 2.49 -3.14 17.70
CA ASN A 50 3.23 -2.09 17.01
C ASN A 50 2.42 -0.80 16.77
N ALA A 51 1.10 -0.81 17.05
CA ALA A 51 0.23 0.36 16.91
C ALA A 51 0.37 1.36 18.08
N MET A 52 1.59 1.56 18.58
CA MET A 52 1.84 2.44 19.74
C MET A 52 1.75 3.92 19.40
N GLY A 53 2.04 4.30 18.17
CA GLY A 53 2.00 5.70 17.72
C GLY A 53 0.69 6.13 17.08
N GLY A 54 -0.14 5.17 16.67
CA GLY A 54 -1.41 5.40 15.99
C GLY A 54 -1.66 4.41 14.87
N VAL A 55 -2.82 4.53 14.22
CA VAL A 55 -3.27 3.68 13.12
C VAL A 55 -3.82 4.54 12.00
N ILE A 56 -3.44 4.22 10.77
CA ILE A 56 -4.09 4.74 9.57
C ILE A 56 -4.91 3.62 8.97
N ASN A 57 -6.22 3.79 8.97
CA ASN A 57 -7.16 2.83 8.43
C ASN A 57 -7.68 3.31 7.07
N ILE A 58 -7.40 2.57 6.02
CA ILE A 58 -7.87 2.87 4.67
C ILE A 58 -9.11 2.03 4.39
N VAL A 59 -10.26 2.70 4.35
CA VAL A 59 -11.54 2.05 4.08
C VAL A 59 -11.82 2.09 2.58
N THR A 60 -11.96 0.93 1.98
CA THR A 60 -12.25 0.80 0.55
C THR A 60 -13.74 0.90 0.26
N ARG A 61 -14.10 1.45 -0.89
CA ARG A 61 -15.49 1.55 -1.34
C ARG A 61 -16.11 0.16 -1.51
N LYS A 62 -17.28 -0.03 -0.93
CA LYS A 62 -18.07 -1.25 -1.08
C LYS A 62 -19.19 -1.06 -2.11
N MET A 63 -19.53 -2.12 -2.83
CA MET A 63 -20.82 -2.19 -3.54
C MET A 63 -21.87 -2.78 -2.61
N GLN A 64 -22.98 -2.06 -2.44
CA GLN A 64 -24.13 -2.51 -1.65
C GLN A 64 -25.17 -3.22 -2.52
N GLU A 65 -25.28 -2.84 -3.77
CA GLU A 65 -26.23 -3.37 -4.74
C GLU A 65 -25.57 -4.31 -5.74
N ASP A 66 -26.33 -5.27 -6.23
CA ASP A 66 -25.90 -6.16 -7.30
C ASP A 66 -25.61 -5.38 -8.58
N GLY A 67 -24.55 -5.76 -9.26
CA GLY A 67 -24.16 -5.13 -10.50
C GLY A 67 -22.67 -5.15 -10.76
N VAL A 68 -22.27 -4.50 -11.83
CA VAL A 68 -20.88 -4.31 -12.24
C VAL A 68 -20.62 -2.83 -12.40
N LYS A 69 -19.57 -2.32 -11.75
CA LYS A 69 -19.13 -0.92 -11.92
C LYS A 69 -17.66 -0.92 -12.32
N THR A 70 -17.38 -0.42 -13.50
CA THR A 70 -16.02 -0.20 -13.98
C THR A 70 -15.72 1.29 -13.97
N HIS A 71 -14.56 1.64 -13.44
CA HIS A 71 -14.03 2.99 -13.45
C HIS A 71 -12.66 2.97 -14.10
N ALA A 72 -12.41 3.88 -15.03
CA ALA A 72 -11.10 4.08 -15.63
C ALA A 72 -10.77 5.56 -15.61
N GLN A 73 -9.56 5.87 -15.25
CA GLN A 73 -9.04 7.22 -15.20
C GLN A 73 -7.68 7.27 -15.87
N ILE A 74 -7.46 8.31 -16.66
CA ILE A 74 -6.16 8.65 -17.23
C ILE A 74 -5.91 10.14 -17.03
N GLY A 75 -4.74 10.48 -16.53
CA GLY A 75 -4.27 11.84 -16.36
C GLY A 75 -2.92 12.01 -17.01
N TYR A 76 -2.71 13.14 -17.68
CA TYR A 76 -1.43 13.52 -18.24
C TYR A 76 -1.08 14.95 -17.81
N GLY A 77 0.17 15.20 -17.42
CA GLY A 77 0.60 16.47 -16.88
C GLY A 77 2.03 16.82 -17.26
N SER A 78 2.54 17.91 -16.67
CA SER A 78 3.91 18.39 -16.86
C SER A 78 4.94 17.30 -16.52
N TYR A 79 6.14 17.44 -17.07
CA TYR A 79 7.25 16.49 -16.86
C TYR A 79 6.92 15.07 -17.27
N ASN A 80 6.14 14.92 -18.35
CA ASN A 80 5.70 13.62 -18.86
C ASN A 80 4.99 12.77 -17.80
N THR A 81 4.28 13.44 -16.88
CA THR A 81 3.53 12.77 -15.83
C THR A 81 2.32 12.07 -16.42
N LEU A 82 2.24 10.76 -16.25
CA LEU A 82 1.12 9.92 -16.65
C LEU A 82 0.59 9.21 -15.42
N GLN A 83 -0.71 9.29 -15.20
CA GLN A 83 -1.43 8.57 -14.15
C GLN A 83 -2.56 7.78 -14.79
N THR A 84 -2.57 6.49 -14.56
CA THR A 84 -3.63 5.61 -15.07
C THR A 84 -4.14 4.72 -13.98
N GLU A 85 -5.46 4.52 -13.97
CA GLU A 85 -6.13 3.60 -13.09
C GLU A 85 -7.30 2.94 -13.80
N VAL A 86 -7.47 1.65 -13.55
CA VAL A 86 -8.66 0.90 -13.93
C VAL A 86 -9.13 0.10 -12.74
N SER A 87 -10.37 0.26 -12.34
CA SER A 87 -11.01 -0.52 -11.29
C SER A 87 -12.29 -1.16 -11.77
N ASN A 88 -12.49 -2.40 -11.41
CA ASN A 88 -13.71 -3.15 -11.65
C ASN A 88 -14.26 -3.66 -10.33
N ARG A 89 -15.54 -3.44 -10.10
CA ARG A 89 -16.28 -3.89 -8.91
C ARG A 89 -17.50 -4.67 -9.34
N ILE A 90 -17.64 -5.85 -8.81
CA ILE A 90 -18.75 -6.76 -9.11
C ILE A 90 -19.39 -7.16 -7.79
N ARG A 91 -20.72 -7.14 -7.75
CA ARG A 91 -21.51 -7.82 -6.73
C ARG A 91 -22.61 -8.62 -7.41
N LYS A 92 -22.75 -9.87 -7.04
CA LYS A 92 -23.79 -10.76 -7.53
C LYS A 92 -24.23 -11.69 -6.38
N GLY A 93 -25.37 -11.38 -5.76
CA GLY A 93 -25.87 -12.11 -4.60
C GLY A 93 -24.83 -12.13 -3.48
N SER A 94 -24.44 -13.32 -3.08
CA SER A 94 -23.45 -13.54 -2.02
C SER A 94 -22.01 -13.23 -2.42
N PHE A 95 -21.70 -13.11 -3.71
CA PHE A 95 -20.34 -12.88 -4.19
C PHE A 95 -20.05 -11.41 -4.43
N SER A 96 -18.88 -10.96 -4.00
CA SER A 96 -18.37 -9.61 -4.29
C SER A 96 -16.90 -9.67 -4.72
N SER A 97 -16.53 -8.84 -5.67
CA SER A 97 -15.13 -8.68 -6.07
C SER A 97 -14.79 -7.23 -6.38
N VAL A 98 -13.56 -6.86 -6.11
CA VAL A 98 -12.95 -5.58 -6.49
C VAL A 98 -11.58 -5.89 -7.06
N VAL A 99 -11.30 -5.42 -8.26
CA VAL A 99 -9.99 -5.54 -8.88
C VAL A 99 -9.57 -4.18 -9.40
N THR A 100 -8.36 -3.76 -9.09
CA THR A 100 -7.80 -2.48 -9.55
C THR A 100 -6.37 -2.66 -10.02
N GLY A 101 -6.04 -1.98 -11.11
CA GLY A 101 -4.69 -1.81 -11.59
C GLY A 101 -4.38 -0.33 -11.77
N SER A 102 -3.18 0.08 -11.45
CA SER A 102 -2.70 1.45 -11.63
C SER A 102 -1.29 1.50 -12.16
N TYR A 103 -1.01 2.52 -12.94
CA TYR A 103 0.33 2.85 -13.40
C TYR A 103 0.52 4.36 -13.33
N ASN A 104 1.60 4.78 -12.69
CA ASN A 104 1.96 6.17 -12.53
C ASN A 104 3.43 6.34 -12.94
N ARG A 105 3.73 7.42 -13.67
CA ARG A 105 5.10 7.79 -13.99
C ARG A 105 5.24 9.31 -14.05
N THR A 106 6.45 9.79 -13.82
CA THR A 106 6.88 11.17 -14.11
C THR A 106 8.38 11.20 -14.32
N ASP A 107 8.84 12.09 -15.20
CA ASP A 107 10.28 12.31 -15.40
C ASP A 107 10.84 13.27 -14.32
N GLY A 108 9.95 13.93 -13.53
CA GLY A 108 10.34 14.88 -12.51
C GLY A 108 10.69 16.26 -13.09
N HIS A 109 10.82 17.25 -12.22
CA HIS A 109 11.14 18.64 -12.60
C HIS A 109 12.66 18.92 -12.67
N ARG A 110 13.48 17.92 -12.38
CA ARG A 110 14.95 17.95 -12.42
C ARG A 110 15.48 16.64 -12.96
N ASP A 111 16.70 16.66 -13.49
CA ASP A 111 17.41 15.45 -13.91
C ASP A 111 17.57 14.47 -12.74
N ASN A 112 17.44 13.18 -13.03
CA ASN A 112 17.47 12.08 -12.05
C ASN A 112 16.39 12.17 -10.96
N MET A 113 15.19 12.66 -11.31
CA MET A 113 14.01 12.72 -10.42
C MET A 113 12.85 11.86 -10.91
N GLU A 114 13.17 10.85 -11.68
CA GLU A 114 12.20 9.94 -12.26
C GLU A 114 11.47 9.13 -11.20
N PHE A 115 10.18 8.96 -11.41
CA PHE A 115 9.35 8.09 -10.60
C PHE A 115 8.47 7.23 -11.50
N GLU A 116 8.38 5.94 -11.18
CA GLU A 116 7.54 4.99 -11.87
C GLU A 116 6.92 4.01 -10.85
N GLN A 117 5.61 3.81 -10.93
CA GLN A 117 4.89 2.96 -9.99
C GLN A 117 3.86 2.09 -10.71
N TYR A 118 3.84 0.82 -10.35
CA TYR A 118 2.81 -0.15 -10.70
C TYR A 118 2.06 -0.58 -9.45
N GLY A 119 0.76 -0.67 -9.55
CA GLY A 119 -0.08 -1.10 -8.46
C GLY A 119 -1.16 -2.07 -8.89
N GLY A 120 -1.40 -3.06 -8.06
CA GLY A 120 -2.47 -4.03 -8.24
C GLY A 120 -3.16 -4.32 -6.90
N TYR A 121 -4.48 -4.33 -6.92
CA TYR A 121 -5.31 -4.69 -5.79
C TYR A 121 -6.43 -5.62 -6.24
N ALA A 122 -6.64 -6.67 -5.50
CA ALA A 122 -7.77 -7.56 -5.69
C ALA A 122 -8.38 -7.92 -4.33
N LYS A 123 -9.69 -7.88 -4.23
CA LYS A 123 -10.46 -8.31 -3.07
C LYS A 123 -11.63 -9.16 -3.52
N LEU A 124 -11.81 -10.29 -2.85
CA LEU A 124 -12.93 -11.19 -3.03
C LEU A 124 -13.67 -11.33 -1.71
N GLY A 125 -14.98 -11.36 -1.78
CA GLY A 125 -15.85 -11.56 -0.62
C GLY A 125 -16.98 -12.52 -0.95
N TYR A 126 -17.33 -13.32 0.03
CA TYR A 126 -18.45 -14.25 -0.05
C TYR A 126 -19.27 -14.21 1.23
N ASP A 127 -20.56 -13.91 1.10
CA ASP A 127 -21.53 -13.90 2.18
C ASP A 127 -22.19 -15.28 2.24
N PHE A 128 -21.82 -16.15 3.19
CA PHE A 128 -22.42 -17.50 3.35
C PHE A 128 -23.88 -17.41 3.73
N ASN A 129 -24.19 -16.48 4.62
CA ASN A 129 -25.51 -16.12 5.08
C ASN A 129 -25.48 -14.73 5.70
N ASP A 130 -26.59 -14.26 6.28
CA ASP A 130 -26.70 -12.93 6.91
C ASP A 130 -25.73 -12.74 8.08
N SER A 131 -25.27 -13.84 8.68
CA SER A 131 -24.42 -13.81 9.87
C SER A 131 -22.94 -14.07 9.58
N TRP A 132 -22.58 -14.74 8.49
CA TRP A 132 -21.21 -15.13 8.22
C TRP A 132 -20.70 -14.63 6.87
N LYS A 133 -19.53 -14.03 6.91
CA LYS A 133 -18.86 -13.48 5.74
C LYS A 133 -17.37 -13.87 5.73
N LEU A 134 -16.91 -14.33 4.60
CA LEU A 134 -15.49 -14.55 4.30
C LEU A 134 -15.03 -13.51 3.27
N TRP A 135 -13.88 -12.95 3.49
CA TRP A 135 -13.24 -12.13 2.48
C TRP A 135 -11.72 -12.29 2.51
N GLY A 136 -11.11 -12.06 1.36
CA GLY A 136 -9.67 -12.01 1.23
C GLY A 136 -9.26 -10.94 0.24
N ASP A 137 -8.08 -10.38 0.45
CA ASP A 137 -7.51 -9.38 -0.45
C ASP A 137 -6.01 -9.55 -0.64
N VAL A 138 -5.53 -9.03 -1.74
CA VAL A 138 -4.12 -8.90 -2.06
C VAL A 138 -3.85 -7.50 -2.62
N ASN A 139 -2.82 -6.88 -2.13
CA ASN A 139 -2.29 -5.62 -2.63
C ASN A 139 -0.82 -5.81 -2.98
N ILE A 140 -0.43 -5.38 -4.18
CA ILE A 140 0.96 -5.41 -4.63
C ILE A 140 1.27 -4.04 -5.22
N THR A 141 2.36 -3.45 -4.77
CA THR A 141 2.89 -2.20 -5.32
C THR A 141 4.37 -2.36 -5.58
N GLN A 142 4.78 -1.94 -6.76
CA GLN A 142 6.19 -1.82 -7.13
C GLN A 142 6.46 -0.42 -7.62
N PHE A 143 7.50 0.21 -7.12
CA PHE A 143 7.92 1.50 -7.63
C PHE A 143 9.44 1.61 -7.74
N LYS A 144 9.85 2.46 -8.67
CA LYS A 144 11.20 2.95 -8.84
C LYS A 144 11.18 4.47 -8.63
N ALA A 145 12.07 4.97 -7.81
CA ALA A 145 12.21 6.40 -7.57
C ALA A 145 13.69 6.76 -7.60
N SER A 146 14.02 7.82 -8.32
CA SER A 146 15.35 8.42 -8.33
C SER A 146 15.32 9.68 -7.47
N ASN A 147 16.39 9.94 -6.72
CA ASN A 147 16.48 11.08 -5.82
C ASN A 147 17.83 11.79 -6.02
N PRO A 148 17.86 12.89 -6.73
CA PRO A 148 19.11 13.62 -7.00
C PRO A 148 19.63 14.40 -5.79
N GLY A 149 18.90 14.45 -4.66
CA GLY A 149 19.29 15.24 -3.49
C GLY A 149 19.23 16.75 -3.75
N GLU A 150 20.12 17.52 -3.11
CA GLU A 150 20.15 18.98 -3.20
C GLU A 150 20.62 19.46 -4.57
N ALA A 151 20.07 20.58 -5.05
CA ALA A 151 20.39 21.12 -6.37
C ALA A 151 21.87 21.55 -6.50
N GLY A 152 22.48 22.02 -5.44
CA GLY A 152 23.88 22.46 -5.40
C GLY A 152 24.91 21.33 -5.22
N ASN A 153 24.46 20.16 -4.79
CA ASN A 153 25.32 19.00 -4.55
C ASN A 153 24.54 17.70 -4.83
N PRO A 154 24.26 17.40 -6.10
CA PRO A 154 23.42 16.29 -6.47
C PRO A 154 24.08 14.95 -6.18
N TYR A 155 23.25 13.94 -5.90
CA TYR A 155 23.65 12.54 -5.90
C TYR A 155 23.64 11.98 -7.33
N ILE A 156 24.62 11.15 -7.64
CA ILE A 156 24.69 10.34 -8.85
C ILE A 156 24.25 8.91 -8.46
N ASP A 157 23.45 8.26 -9.31
CA ASP A 157 22.97 6.89 -9.13
C ASP A 157 22.24 6.62 -7.79
N ASN A 158 21.55 7.62 -7.28
CA ASN A 158 20.68 7.43 -6.12
C ASN A 158 19.29 6.99 -6.59
N ASP A 159 19.04 5.68 -6.55
CA ASP A 159 17.77 5.10 -6.95
C ASP A 159 17.27 4.05 -5.94
N SER A 160 15.96 3.96 -5.82
CA SER A 160 15.28 2.98 -5.00
C SER A 160 14.29 2.19 -5.84
N ARG A 161 14.34 0.86 -5.70
CA ARG A 161 13.34 -0.05 -6.25
C ARG A 161 12.70 -0.80 -5.11
N ILE A 162 11.41 -0.57 -4.92
CA ILE A 162 10.68 -1.14 -3.81
C ILE A 162 9.50 -1.93 -4.35
N THR A 163 9.41 -3.17 -3.91
CA THR A 163 8.23 -4.03 -4.14
C THR A 163 7.63 -4.34 -2.80
N ARG A 164 6.34 -4.09 -2.65
CA ARG A 164 5.57 -4.37 -1.45
C ARG A 164 4.35 -5.19 -1.81
N GLY A 165 4.05 -6.16 -0.97
CA GLY A 165 2.84 -6.94 -1.06
C GLY A 165 2.22 -7.13 0.32
N MET A 166 0.91 -7.20 0.32
CA MET A 166 0.11 -7.53 1.48
C MET A 166 -1.03 -8.44 1.04
N THR A 167 -1.33 -9.43 1.84
CA THR A 167 -2.53 -10.24 1.68
C THR A 167 -3.23 -10.39 3.01
N SER A 168 -4.55 -10.39 2.99
CA SER A 168 -5.37 -10.60 4.18
C SER A 168 -6.48 -11.61 3.87
N LEU A 169 -6.86 -12.35 4.91
CA LEU A 169 -8.01 -13.24 4.89
C LEU A 169 -8.77 -13.04 6.21
N ALA A 170 -10.06 -12.84 6.14
CA ALA A 170 -10.87 -12.69 7.34
C ALA A 170 -12.20 -13.42 7.23
N LEU A 171 -12.56 -14.07 8.32
CA LEU A 171 -13.86 -14.65 8.56
C LEU A 171 -14.56 -13.82 9.64
N GLU A 172 -15.66 -13.21 9.28
CA GLU A 172 -16.45 -12.34 10.15
C GLU A 172 -17.78 -13.00 10.49
N ASN A 173 -18.22 -12.86 11.72
CA ASN A 173 -19.59 -13.19 12.09
C ASN A 173 -20.29 -11.98 12.70
N HIS A 174 -21.59 -11.89 12.45
CA HIS A 174 -22.44 -10.83 12.97
C HIS A 174 -23.80 -11.40 13.35
N TYR A 175 -24.10 -11.42 14.66
CA TYR A 175 -25.36 -11.79 15.22
C TYR A 175 -25.97 -10.58 15.94
N GLU A 176 -27.27 -10.62 16.26
CA GLU A 176 -27.96 -9.52 16.93
C GLU A 176 -27.30 -9.05 18.24
N LYS A 177 -26.70 -9.96 18.99
CA LYS A 177 -26.10 -9.67 20.29
C LYS A 177 -24.60 -9.90 20.39
N SER A 178 -23.97 -10.37 19.31
CA SER A 178 -22.55 -10.64 19.31
C SER A 178 -21.97 -10.51 17.91
N SER A 179 -20.75 -10.03 17.82
CA SER A 179 -19.98 -10.01 16.57
C SER A 179 -18.55 -10.41 16.86
N GLY A 180 -17.91 -11.05 15.90
CA GLY A 180 -16.51 -11.43 16.00
C GLY A 180 -15.88 -11.51 14.62
N ALA A 181 -14.56 -11.46 14.60
CA ALA A 181 -13.77 -11.64 13.40
C ALA A 181 -12.51 -12.43 13.72
N LEU A 182 -12.14 -13.33 12.82
CA LEU A 182 -10.84 -13.97 12.79
C LEU A 182 -10.14 -13.50 11.53
N SER A 183 -9.00 -12.84 11.68
CA SER A 183 -8.23 -12.33 10.55
C SER A 183 -6.81 -12.84 10.57
N PHE A 184 -6.30 -13.07 9.37
CA PHE A 184 -4.92 -13.42 9.09
C PHE A 184 -4.38 -12.43 8.07
N PHE A 185 -3.18 -11.94 8.27
CA PHE A 185 -2.50 -11.10 7.29
C PHE A 185 -1.03 -11.48 7.13
N TYR A 186 -0.53 -11.27 5.94
CA TYR A 186 0.85 -11.50 5.59
C TYR A 186 1.37 -10.35 4.75
N ASN A 187 2.44 -9.72 5.21
CA ASN A 187 3.12 -8.63 4.54
C ASN A 187 4.49 -9.10 4.07
N TRP A 188 4.85 -8.75 2.84
CA TRP A 188 6.19 -9.00 2.30
C TRP A 188 6.70 -7.79 1.53
N GLY A 189 7.99 -7.69 1.41
CA GLY A 189 8.60 -6.63 0.63
C GLY A 189 10.05 -6.89 0.32
N ARG A 190 10.47 -6.33 -0.80
CA ARG A 190 11.87 -6.28 -1.22
C ARG A 190 12.23 -4.85 -1.51
N HIS A 191 13.28 -4.36 -0.86
CA HIS A 191 13.85 -3.06 -1.08
C HIS A 191 15.24 -3.22 -1.69
N LYS A 192 15.44 -2.57 -2.80
CA LYS A 192 16.75 -2.43 -3.42
C LYS A 192 17.04 -0.95 -3.49
N ILE A 193 18.01 -0.50 -2.70
CA ILE A 193 18.34 0.91 -2.54
C ILE A 193 19.78 1.10 -2.95
N ASN A 194 20.00 2.04 -3.85
CA ASN A 194 21.31 2.56 -4.18
C ASN A 194 21.41 3.97 -3.58
N ASP A 195 22.31 4.14 -2.61
CA ASP A 195 22.46 5.42 -1.90
C ASP A 195 23.17 6.49 -2.75
N GLY A 196 23.66 6.12 -3.93
CA GLY A 196 24.38 7.02 -4.81
C GLY A 196 25.68 7.54 -4.23
N TYR A 197 26.28 8.50 -4.93
CA TYR A 197 27.50 9.18 -4.50
C TYR A 197 27.48 10.64 -5.00
N HIS A 198 28.23 11.50 -4.33
CA HIS A 198 28.47 12.87 -4.81
C HIS A 198 29.55 12.89 -5.88
N PRO A 199 29.54 13.89 -6.78
CA PRO A 199 30.62 14.10 -7.75
C PRO A 199 31.99 14.14 -7.06
N GLY A 200 32.91 13.21 -7.45
CA GLY A 200 34.22 13.06 -6.81
C GLY A 200 34.27 12.09 -5.64
N GLY A 201 33.14 11.51 -5.24
CA GLY A 201 33.06 10.45 -4.21
C GLY A 201 33.11 9.04 -4.80
N THR A 202 33.23 8.04 -3.92
CA THR A 202 33.14 6.63 -4.30
C THR A 202 31.71 6.12 -4.14
N CYS A 203 31.29 5.25 -5.07
CA CYS A 203 29.99 4.57 -4.98
C CYS A 203 29.86 3.78 -3.68
N ARG A 204 28.74 3.94 -2.95
CA ARG A 204 28.39 3.11 -1.81
C ARG A 204 27.74 1.81 -2.25
N GLU A 205 27.88 0.78 -1.44
CA GLU A 205 27.34 -0.55 -1.73
C GLU A 205 25.81 -0.56 -1.92
N LEU A 206 25.36 -1.37 -2.89
CA LEU A 206 23.94 -1.67 -3.08
C LEU A 206 23.38 -2.43 -1.87
N ARG A 207 22.32 -1.91 -1.29
CA ARG A 207 21.61 -2.58 -0.20
C ARG A 207 20.37 -3.30 -0.71
N ASN A 208 20.31 -4.59 -0.47
CA ASN A 208 19.14 -5.41 -0.70
C ASN A 208 18.52 -5.80 0.64
N ILE A 209 17.28 -5.40 0.89
CA ILE A 209 16.56 -5.71 2.12
C ILE A 209 15.29 -6.48 1.77
N GLU A 210 15.16 -7.67 2.30
CA GLU A 210 13.95 -8.49 2.18
C GLU A 210 13.17 -8.47 3.50
N LEU A 211 11.88 -8.24 3.41
CA LEU A 211 10.98 -8.08 4.53
C LEU A 211 9.81 -9.05 4.42
N CYS A 212 9.62 -9.83 5.49
CA CYS A 212 8.43 -10.68 5.63
C CYS A 212 7.84 -10.50 7.03
N HIS A 213 6.53 -10.36 7.12
CA HIS A 213 5.82 -10.32 8.40
C HIS A 213 4.49 -11.05 8.29
N ILE A 214 4.23 -11.91 9.25
CA ILE A 214 2.98 -12.66 9.41
C ILE A 214 2.33 -12.19 10.70
N GLY A 215 1.04 -11.88 10.65
CA GLY A 215 0.26 -11.51 11.82
C GLY A 215 -1.13 -12.14 11.81
N THR A 216 -1.65 -12.38 12.99
CA THR A 216 -3.02 -12.83 13.26
C THR A 216 -3.68 -11.84 14.21
N GLY A 217 -4.94 -11.54 13.96
CA GLY A 217 -5.75 -10.67 14.79
C GLY A 217 -7.17 -11.17 14.92
#